data_f8c5ef2ef7b2d07e93c0be6038a7a12f
#
_entry.id   f8c5ef2ef7b2d07e93c0be6038a7a12f
#
_cell.length_a   1.000
_cell.length_b   1.000
_cell.length_c   1.000
_cell.angle_alpha   90.00
_cell.angle_beta   90.00
_cell.angle_gamma   90.00
#
_symmetry.space_group_name_H-M   'P 1'
#
loop_
_entity.id
_entity.type
_entity.pdbx_description
1 polymer ?
#
loop_
_entity_poly.entity_id
_entity_poly.type
_entity_poly.pdbx_seq_one_letter_code
_entity_poly.pdbx_strand_id
1 'polypeptide(L)'
;FAILLSTNDYKYRLWQTGRYDMSWSQIVDDQNGIFGKQFISVYAESLDEVRSVEFLTIAKNVYRECSEYVHGNFEKLSSLPDNLLFDENAFEQYVEYFSNIQYLICVALFIRFRHIFNIPETIAALEPIISDNLGTLSEIQLLLSPEGVN
;
A
#
# COMPACT_ATOMS: atom_id res chain seq x y z
N PHE A 1 0.67 6.02 -6.09
CA PHE A 1 1.04 7.03 -7.06
C PHE A 1 0.87 8.44 -6.49
N ALA A 2 -0.36 8.93 -6.29
CA ALA A 2 -0.61 10.28 -5.75
C ALA A 2 0.09 10.53 -4.40
N ILE A 3 0.15 9.54 -3.52
CA ILE A 3 0.83 9.61 -2.22
C ILE A 3 2.33 9.89 -2.41
N LEU A 4 2.99 9.18 -3.32
CA LEU A 4 4.40 9.40 -3.61
C LEU A 4 4.64 10.78 -4.25
N LEU A 5 3.79 11.18 -5.20
CA LEU A 5 3.87 12.49 -5.83
C LEU A 5 3.61 13.64 -4.86
N SER A 6 2.81 13.44 -3.81
CA SER A 6 2.54 14.48 -2.80
C SER A 6 3.79 14.96 -2.04
N THR A 7 4.92 14.27 -2.19
CA THR A 7 6.22 14.71 -1.67
C THR A 7 6.90 15.78 -2.51
N ASN A 8 6.40 16.02 -3.74
CA ASN A 8 6.93 17.00 -4.66
C ASN A 8 5.77 17.78 -5.31
N ASP A 9 5.46 18.96 -4.78
CA ASP A 9 4.33 19.79 -5.22
C ASP A 9 4.36 20.09 -6.71
N TYR A 10 5.54 20.34 -7.29
CA TYR A 10 5.66 20.61 -8.72
C TYR A 10 5.25 19.40 -9.57
N LYS A 11 5.76 18.20 -9.28
CA LYS A 11 5.38 16.98 -9.99
C LYS A 11 3.91 16.62 -9.78
N TYR A 12 3.40 16.83 -8.57
CA TYR A 12 2.00 16.62 -8.24
C TYR A 12 1.06 17.49 -9.10
N ARG A 13 1.38 18.80 -9.25
CA ARG A 13 0.63 19.73 -10.09
C ARG A 13 0.72 19.38 -11.59
N LEU A 14 1.89 18.97 -12.06
CA LEU A 14 2.05 18.51 -13.44
C LEU A 14 1.19 17.27 -13.70
N TRP A 15 1.16 16.32 -12.76
CA TRP A 15 0.31 15.13 -12.85
C TRP A 15 -1.18 15.49 -12.89
N GLN A 16 -1.65 16.38 -12.03
CA GLN A 16 -3.05 16.86 -12.04
C GLN A 16 -3.46 17.47 -13.39
N THR A 17 -2.51 18.02 -14.15
CA THR A 17 -2.76 18.62 -15.46
C THR A 17 -2.43 17.67 -16.62
N GLY A 18 -2.15 16.40 -16.37
CA GLY A 18 -1.83 15.40 -17.40
C GLY A 18 -0.47 15.61 -18.08
N ARG A 19 0.43 16.42 -17.49
CA ARG A 19 1.76 16.73 -18.04
C ARG A 19 2.89 15.90 -17.45
N TYR A 20 2.60 15.06 -16.50
CA TYR A 20 3.55 14.17 -15.85
C TYR A 20 2.87 12.84 -15.52
N ASP A 21 3.58 11.76 -15.72
CA ASP A 21 3.18 10.43 -15.28
C ASP A 21 4.36 9.73 -14.64
N MET A 22 4.09 8.66 -13.91
CA MET A 22 5.09 7.89 -13.19
C MET A 22 4.92 6.41 -13.54
N SER A 23 6.00 5.77 -13.93
CA SER A 23 5.99 4.34 -14.22
C SER A 23 5.83 3.50 -12.95
N TRP A 24 5.33 2.29 -13.12
CA TRP A 24 5.26 1.33 -12.02
C TRP A 24 6.63 1.08 -11.37
N SER A 25 7.70 0.97 -12.17
CA SER A 25 9.06 0.77 -11.68
C SER A 25 9.54 1.90 -10.75
N GLN A 26 9.11 3.14 -10.99
CA GLN A 26 9.41 4.26 -10.10
C GLN A 26 8.61 4.19 -8.79
N ILE A 27 7.37 3.67 -8.83
CA ILE A 27 6.53 3.53 -7.63
C ILE A 27 7.10 2.46 -6.69
N VAL A 28 7.60 1.34 -7.24
CA VAL A 28 8.16 0.21 -6.47
C VAL A 28 9.69 0.17 -6.47
N ASP A 29 10.33 1.31 -6.71
CA ASP A 29 11.78 1.44 -6.56
C ASP A 29 12.18 1.17 -5.11
N ASP A 30 13.20 0.32 -4.90
CA ASP A 30 13.60 -0.17 -3.58
C ASP A 30 14.28 0.89 -2.72
N GLN A 31 14.70 2.01 -3.31
CA GLN A 31 15.28 3.14 -2.60
C GLN A 31 14.28 4.29 -2.44
N ASN A 32 13.72 4.77 -3.54
CA ASN A 32 12.96 6.04 -3.59
C ASN A 32 11.46 5.83 -3.83
N GLY A 33 11.00 4.60 -4.07
CA GLY A 33 9.58 4.28 -4.22
C GLY A 33 8.81 4.43 -2.91
N ILE A 34 7.49 4.27 -2.96
CA ILE A 34 6.61 4.49 -1.81
C ILE A 34 6.87 3.54 -0.63
N PHE A 35 7.42 2.36 -0.91
CA PHE A 35 7.88 1.39 0.09
C PHE A 35 9.41 1.26 0.10
N GLY A 36 10.11 2.17 -0.57
CA GLY A 36 11.57 2.18 -0.64
C GLY A 36 12.19 2.61 0.70
N LYS A 37 13.40 2.12 0.95
CA LYS A 37 14.12 2.34 2.21
C LYS A 37 14.25 3.82 2.58
N GLN A 38 14.58 4.68 1.61
CA GLN A 38 14.72 6.13 1.87
C GLN A 38 13.38 6.78 2.18
N PHE A 39 12.31 6.38 1.49
CA PHE A 39 10.98 6.92 1.76
C PHE A 39 10.53 6.56 3.18
N ILE A 40 10.68 5.29 3.57
CA ILE A 40 10.31 4.82 4.91
C ILE A 40 11.17 5.51 5.97
N SER A 41 12.48 5.60 5.80
CA SER A 41 13.36 6.24 6.78
C SER A 41 13.04 7.71 7.04
N VAL A 42 12.53 8.41 6.02
CA VAL A 42 12.17 9.83 6.16
C VAL A 42 10.82 10.03 6.84
N TYR A 43 9.84 9.18 6.53
CA TYR A 43 8.46 9.41 6.95
C TYR A 43 8.00 8.52 8.10
N ALA A 44 8.62 7.36 8.29
CA ALA A 44 8.24 6.37 9.30
C ALA A 44 9.47 5.58 9.78
N GLU A 45 10.42 6.25 10.41
CA GLU A 45 11.69 5.70 10.90
C GLU A 45 11.51 4.46 11.80
N SER A 46 10.35 4.33 12.46
CA SER A 46 10.03 3.16 13.27
C SER A 46 9.82 1.86 12.46
N LEU A 47 9.59 1.96 11.14
CA LEU A 47 9.51 0.82 10.24
C LEU A 47 10.91 0.49 9.71
N ASP A 48 11.33 -0.74 9.88
CA ASP A 48 12.67 -1.19 9.49
C ASP A 48 12.79 -1.60 8.01
N GLU A 49 14.01 -1.99 7.61
CA GLU A 49 14.27 -2.48 6.26
C GLU A 49 13.52 -3.77 5.90
N VAL A 50 13.21 -4.61 6.89
CA VAL A 50 12.48 -5.86 6.68
C VAL A 50 11.08 -5.57 6.21
N ARG A 51 10.43 -4.55 6.80
CA ARG A 51 9.10 -4.08 6.37
C ARG A 51 9.11 -3.52 4.95
N SER A 52 10.15 -2.78 4.58
CA SER A 52 10.30 -2.29 3.20
C SER A 52 10.30 -3.46 2.19
N VAL A 53 11.07 -4.50 2.44
CA VAL A 53 11.13 -5.69 1.57
C VAL A 53 9.79 -6.42 1.52
N GLU A 54 9.11 -6.56 2.65
CA GLU A 54 7.78 -7.18 2.75
C GLU A 54 6.75 -6.44 1.88
N PHE A 55 6.61 -5.13 2.08
CA PHE A 55 5.64 -4.31 1.34
C PHE A 55 5.93 -4.30 -0.17
N LEU A 56 7.20 -4.19 -0.57
CA LEU A 56 7.60 -4.26 -1.96
C LEU A 56 7.29 -5.62 -2.59
N THR A 57 7.48 -6.71 -1.84
CA THR A 57 7.17 -8.06 -2.30
C THR A 57 5.68 -8.22 -2.56
N ILE A 58 4.83 -7.81 -1.61
CA ILE A 58 3.37 -7.85 -1.77
C ILE A 58 2.95 -6.99 -2.98
N ALA A 59 3.45 -5.76 -3.07
CA ALA A 59 3.10 -4.84 -4.16
C ALA A 59 3.46 -5.40 -5.55
N LYS A 60 4.66 -5.94 -5.70
CA LYS A 60 5.13 -6.54 -6.96
C LYS A 60 4.34 -7.78 -7.33
N ASN A 61 4.00 -8.62 -6.37
CA ASN A 61 3.21 -9.83 -6.61
C ASN A 61 1.79 -9.50 -7.06
N VAL A 62 1.08 -8.65 -6.31
CA VAL A 62 -0.30 -8.24 -6.67
C VAL A 62 -0.33 -7.57 -8.05
N TYR A 63 0.61 -6.66 -8.33
CA TYR A 63 0.69 -6.02 -9.64
C TYR A 63 0.91 -7.03 -10.77
N ARG A 64 1.83 -7.97 -10.60
CA ARG A 64 2.09 -9.01 -11.60
C ARG A 64 0.82 -9.81 -11.88
N GLU A 65 0.19 -10.32 -10.85
CA GLU A 65 -1.02 -11.13 -10.97
C GLU A 65 -2.15 -10.36 -11.69
N CYS A 66 -2.45 -9.14 -11.24
CA CYS A 66 -3.47 -8.31 -11.89
C CYS A 66 -3.10 -7.93 -13.33
N SER A 67 -1.83 -7.65 -13.60
CA SER A 67 -1.33 -7.29 -14.93
C SER A 67 -1.46 -8.44 -15.94
N GLU A 68 -1.29 -9.68 -15.50
CA GLU A 68 -1.46 -10.85 -16.36
C GLU A 68 -2.89 -10.99 -16.88
N TYR A 69 -3.90 -10.65 -16.08
CA TYR A 69 -5.30 -10.60 -16.55
C TYR A 69 -5.52 -9.49 -17.58
N VAL A 70 -4.98 -8.29 -17.33
CA VAL A 70 -5.15 -7.14 -18.22
C VAL A 70 -4.46 -7.34 -19.56
N HIS A 71 -3.30 -7.98 -19.57
CA HIS A 71 -2.51 -8.24 -20.78
C HIS A 71 -2.91 -9.56 -21.50
N GLY A 72 -3.96 -10.23 -21.05
CA GLY A 72 -4.51 -11.40 -21.74
C GLY A 72 -3.60 -12.61 -21.70
N ASN A 73 -2.91 -12.85 -20.58
CA ASN A 73 -2.15 -14.08 -20.39
C ASN A 73 -3.10 -15.28 -20.55
N PHE A 74 -2.79 -16.16 -21.51
CA PHE A 74 -3.65 -17.27 -21.87
C PHE A 74 -3.92 -18.23 -20.71
N GLU A 75 -2.90 -18.52 -19.89
CA GLU A 75 -3.06 -19.41 -18.72
C GLU A 75 -4.04 -18.80 -17.69
N LYS A 76 -3.94 -17.49 -17.46
CA LYS A 76 -4.86 -16.79 -16.54
C LYS A 76 -6.27 -16.71 -17.11
N LEU A 77 -6.42 -16.40 -18.40
CA LEU A 77 -7.72 -16.33 -19.03
C LEU A 77 -8.39 -17.71 -19.12
N SER A 78 -7.62 -18.76 -19.36
CA SER A 78 -8.14 -20.14 -19.41
C SER A 78 -8.53 -20.69 -18.04
N SER A 79 -8.08 -20.07 -16.95
CA SER A 79 -8.49 -20.42 -15.58
C SER A 79 -9.81 -19.75 -15.16
N LEU A 80 -10.32 -18.79 -15.95
CA LEU A 80 -11.60 -18.18 -15.67
C LEU A 80 -12.75 -19.15 -15.96
N PRO A 81 -13.84 -19.12 -15.18
CA PRO A 81 -14.99 -19.98 -15.42
C PRO A 81 -15.60 -19.75 -16.81
N ASP A 82 -15.94 -20.81 -17.50
CA ASP A 82 -16.59 -20.78 -18.82
C ASP A 82 -18.03 -20.21 -18.79
N ASN A 83 -18.56 -20.00 -17.59
CA ASN A 83 -19.91 -19.49 -17.37
C ASN A 83 -19.94 -18.46 -16.23
N LEU A 84 -21.08 -17.76 -16.12
CA LEU A 84 -21.29 -16.73 -15.08
C LEU A 84 -21.77 -17.33 -13.73
N LEU A 85 -21.43 -18.58 -13.45
CA LEU A 85 -21.70 -19.17 -12.15
C LEU A 85 -20.64 -18.74 -11.14
N PHE A 86 -21.05 -18.69 -9.87
CA PHE A 86 -20.13 -18.38 -8.78
C PHE A 86 -19.06 -19.48 -8.68
N ASP A 87 -17.81 -19.06 -8.65
CA ASP A 87 -16.63 -19.91 -8.41
C ASP A 87 -15.97 -19.46 -7.11
N GLU A 88 -15.97 -20.34 -6.11
CA GLU A 88 -15.47 -20.03 -4.78
C GLU A 88 -13.97 -19.73 -4.80
N ASN A 89 -13.17 -20.50 -5.55
CA ASN A 89 -11.71 -20.30 -5.61
C ASN A 89 -11.36 -18.94 -6.28
N ALA A 90 -12.06 -18.61 -7.37
CA ALA A 90 -11.87 -17.32 -8.05
C ALA A 90 -12.28 -16.16 -7.13
N PHE A 91 -13.33 -16.33 -6.34
CA PHE A 91 -13.77 -15.32 -5.38
C PHE A 91 -12.78 -15.14 -4.22
N GLU A 92 -12.28 -16.25 -3.64
CA GLU A 92 -11.25 -16.20 -2.59
C GLU A 92 -9.98 -15.52 -3.08
N GLN A 93 -9.52 -15.82 -4.29
CA GLN A 93 -8.37 -15.18 -4.90
C GLN A 93 -8.59 -13.67 -5.11
N TYR A 94 -9.78 -13.29 -5.57
CA TYR A 94 -10.15 -11.87 -5.68
C TYR A 94 -10.10 -11.17 -4.32
N VAL A 95 -10.66 -11.78 -3.28
CA VAL A 95 -10.66 -11.22 -1.92
C VAL A 95 -9.23 -11.07 -1.40
N GLU A 96 -8.36 -12.05 -1.63
CA GLU A 96 -6.95 -11.99 -1.25
C GLU A 96 -6.25 -10.80 -1.92
N TYR A 97 -6.36 -10.63 -3.25
CA TYR A 97 -5.73 -9.53 -3.96
C TYR A 97 -6.29 -8.18 -3.51
N PHE A 98 -7.60 -8.09 -3.34
CA PHE A 98 -8.25 -6.87 -2.86
C PHE A 98 -7.76 -6.49 -1.46
N SER A 99 -7.68 -7.45 -0.54
CA SER A 99 -7.17 -7.24 0.82
C SER A 99 -5.72 -6.79 0.83
N ASN A 100 -4.86 -7.39 0.00
CA ASN A 100 -3.48 -6.98 -0.15
C ASN A 100 -3.35 -5.54 -0.70
N ILE A 101 -4.18 -5.15 -1.67
CA ILE A 101 -4.21 -3.78 -2.19
C ILE A 101 -4.66 -2.80 -1.10
N GLN A 102 -5.73 -3.13 -0.39
CA GLN A 102 -6.23 -2.31 0.72
C GLN A 102 -5.17 -2.12 1.81
N TYR A 103 -4.53 -3.20 2.22
CA TYR A 103 -3.43 -3.18 3.18
C TYR A 103 -2.29 -2.25 2.73
N LEU A 104 -1.81 -2.40 1.49
CA LEU A 104 -0.74 -1.56 0.94
C LEU A 104 -1.12 -0.08 0.86
N ILE A 105 -2.38 0.24 0.52
CA ILE A 105 -2.88 1.62 0.53
C ILE A 105 -2.85 2.19 1.95
N CYS A 106 -3.33 1.43 2.94
CA CYS A 106 -3.32 1.84 4.34
C CYS A 106 -1.89 2.06 4.86
N VAL A 107 -0.97 1.13 4.55
CA VAL A 107 0.47 1.26 4.89
C VAL A 107 1.07 2.51 4.26
N ALA A 108 0.82 2.75 2.97
CA ALA A 108 1.36 3.90 2.26
C ALA A 108 0.86 5.24 2.83
N LEU A 109 -0.43 5.30 3.18
CA LEU A 109 -1.03 6.45 3.85
C LEU A 109 -0.43 6.63 5.25
N PHE A 110 -0.30 5.57 6.02
CA PHE A 110 0.32 5.61 7.34
C PHE A 110 1.76 6.14 7.27
N ILE A 111 2.60 5.57 6.40
CA ILE A 111 3.98 6.03 6.23
C ILE A 111 4.01 7.53 5.90
N ARG A 112 3.30 7.94 4.85
CA ARG A 112 3.35 9.32 4.35
C ARG A 112 2.84 10.35 5.36
N PHE A 113 1.82 10.01 6.12
CA PHE A 113 1.15 10.90 7.06
C PHE A 113 1.43 10.56 8.53
N ARG A 114 2.52 9.81 8.80
CA ARG A 114 2.91 9.38 10.15
C ARG A 114 2.92 10.54 11.16
N HIS A 115 3.33 11.73 10.73
CA HIS A 115 3.43 12.91 11.58
C HIS A 115 2.09 13.38 12.17
N ILE A 116 0.95 13.11 11.50
CA ILE A 116 -0.37 13.48 12.06
C ILE A 116 -0.80 12.60 13.24
N PHE A 117 -0.19 11.42 13.38
CA PHE A 117 -0.44 10.52 14.50
C PHE A 117 0.25 10.96 15.81
N ASN A 118 0.94 12.09 15.81
CA ASN A 118 1.41 12.75 17.04
C ASN A 118 0.31 13.62 17.68
N ILE A 119 -0.88 13.71 17.05
CA ILE A 119 -2.03 14.48 17.52
C ILE A 119 -3.02 13.50 18.17
N PRO A 120 -3.27 13.55 19.48
CA PRO A 120 -4.14 12.59 20.19
C PRO A 120 -5.54 12.46 19.60
N GLU A 121 -6.14 13.56 19.18
CA GLU A 121 -7.47 13.59 18.59
C GLU A 121 -7.50 12.85 17.24
N THR A 122 -6.41 12.93 16.48
CA THR A 122 -6.27 12.22 15.21
C THR A 122 -6.13 10.72 15.45
N ILE A 123 -5.34 10.31 16.44
CA ILE A 123 -5.20 8.90 16.81
C ILE A 123 -6.58 8.37 17.21
N ALA A 124 -7.28 9.02 18.15
CA ALA A 124 -8.57 8.57 18.63
C ALA A 124 -9.62 8.43 17.51
N ALA A 125 -9.58 9.33 16.51
CA ALA A 125 -10.49 9.29 15.37
C ALA A 125 -10.16 8.17 14.38
N LEU A 126 -8.89 7.82 14.20
CA LEU A 126 -8.42 6.87 13.21
C LEU A 126 -8.12 5.48 13.78
N GLU A 127 -8.05 5.33 15.11
CA GLU A 127 -7.70 4.08 15.80
C GLU A 127 -8.50 2.87 15.29
N PRO A 128 -9.84 2.91 15.12
CA PRO A 128 -10.57 1.75 14.62
C PRO A 128 -10.10 1.32 13.23
N ILE A 129 -9.91 2.28 12.32
CA ILE A 129 -9.49 2.00 10.93
C ILE A 129 -8.06 1.45 10.91
N ILE A 130 -7.17 2.03 11.73
CA ILE A 130 -5.77 1.60 11.81
C ILE A 130 -5.67 0.21 12.43
N SER A 131 -6.39 -0.04 13.52
CA SER A 131 -6.42 -1.33 14.21
C SER A 131 -6.93 -2.44 13.28
N ASP A 132 -8.02 -2.19 12.56
CA ASP A 132 -8.62 -3.17 11.65
C ASP A 132 -7.71 -3.52 10.46
N ASN A 133 -6.99 -2.54 9.93
CA ASN A 133 -6.22 -2.72 8.69
C ASN A 133 -4.71 -2.95 8.92
N LEU A 134 -4.15 -2.42 10.00
CA LEU A 134 -2.72 -2.44 10.28
C LEU A 134 -2.36 -2.98 11.66
N GLY A 135 -3.34 -3.43 12.45
CA GLY A 135 -3.15 -3.88 13.82
C GLY A 135 -2.25 -5.11 13.99
N THR A 136 -1.90 -5.82 12.90
CA THR A 136 -0.92 -6.91 12.91
C THR A 136 0.52 -6.42 12.92
N LEU A 137 0.77 -5.15 12.60
CA LEU A 137 2.11 -4.56 12.65
C LEU A 137 2.46 -4.18 14.08
N SER A 138 3.59 -4.70 14.60
CA SER A 138 4.07 -4.41 15.96
C SER A 138 4.29 -2.91 16.19
N GLU A 139 4.71 -2.19 15.16
CA GLU A 139 4.94 -0.75 15.19
C GLU A 139 3.63 0.04 15.39
N ILE A 140 2.54 -0.48 14.84
CA ILE A 140 1.20 0.09 15.03
C ILE A 140 0.67 -0.23 16.42
N GLN A 141 0.87 -1.45 16.90
CA GLN A 141 0.48 -1.85 18.25
C GLN A 141 1.15 -0.98 19.31
N LEU A 142 2.45 -0.68 19.13
CA LEU A 142 3.19 0.23 20.01
C LEU A 142 2.64 1.67 19.95
N LEU A 143 2.26 2.14 18.75
CA LEU A 143 1.66 3.46 18.58
C LEU A 143 0.31 3.60 19.29
N LEU A 144 -0.52 2.56 19.24
CA LEU A 144 -1.87 2.52 19.82
C LEU A 144 -1.86 2.12 21.31
N SER A 145 -0.70 1.71 21.85
CA SER A 145 -0.59 1.36 23.27
C SER A 145 -0.68 2.61 24.15
N PRO A 146 -1.28 2.49 25.37
CA PRO A 146 -1.36 3.61 26.32
C PRO A 146 0.02 4.18 26.74
N GLU A 147 1.09 3.41 26.57
CA GLU A 147 2.46 3.79 26.90
C GLU A 147 3.14 4.60 25.77
N GLY A 148 2.59 4.59 24.54
CA GLY A 148 3.11 5.32 23.39
C GLY A 148 2.67 6.79 23.30
N VAL A 149 1.84 7.26 24.23
CA VAL A 149 1.27 8.64 24.26
C VAL A 149 1.94 9.51 25.32
N ASN A 150 3.27 9.38 25.53
CA ASN A 150 4.02 10.26 26.42
C ASN A 150 4.99 11.14 25.62
#